data_45e928ce25c3898efddf52b0ffddbc08
#
_entry.id   45e928ce25c3898efddf52b0ffddbc08
#
_cell.length_a   1.000
_cell.length_b   1.000
_cell.length_c   1.000
_cell.angle_alpha   90.00
_cell.angle_beta   90.00
_cell.angle_gamma   90.00
#
_symmetry.space_group_name_H-M   'P 1'
#
loop_
_entity.id
_entity.type
_entity.pdbx_description
1 polymer ?
#
loop_
_entity_poly.entity_id
_entity_poly.type
_entity_poly.pdbx_seq_one_letter_code
_entity_poly.pdbx_strand_id
1 'polypeptide(L)'
;MRILHTSDWHLGRSFKRVPLLEEQCRFTDQVVDLVGSEGIDLVVVAGDVFDRALPPVEAVEAWYGALEQIVDAGAQVVGIAGNHDQGERIEIPPRLLREGVVIRGSREPGAVMLEFDDGPLLVAPIPFLDPFLARGLSDGEGAATHQSVLAGWLARVQKDVDRSPRSLVVSHAFVRGGLESESERSLLQVGG
;
A
#
# COMPACT_ATOMS: atom_id res chain seq x y z
N MET A 1 -8.95 18.51 -2.46
CA MET A 1 -7.97 17.40 -2.33
C MET A 1 -7.86 16.66 -3.65
N ARG A 2 -6.63 16.43 -4.13
CA ARG A 2 -6.28 15.62 -5.31
C ARG A 2 -5.43 14.43 -4.86
N ILE A 3 -5.77 13.24 -5.33
CA ILE A 3 -5.11 11.98 -4.93
C ILE A 3 -4.42 11.39 -6.16
N LEU A 4 -3.13 11.06 -6.03
CA LEU A 4 -2.38 10.24 -6.97
C LEU A 4 -2.36 8.80 -6.44
N HIS A 5 -2.94 7.86 -7.18
CA HIS A 5 -2.92 6.44 -6.84
C HIS A 5 -1.92 5.71 -7.75
N THR A 6 -1.01 4.97 -7.13
CA THR A 6 -0.02 4.11 -7.80
C THR A 6 0.17 2.82 -7.01
N SER A 7 0.75 1.79 -7.63
CA SER A 7 1.09 0.50 -7.00
C SER A 7 2.20 -0.20 -7.77
N ASP A 8 2.65 -1.34 -7.27
CA ASP A 8 3.51 -2.29 -7.99
C ASP A 8 4.83 -1.67 -8.48
N TRP A 9 5.49 -0.93 -7.61
CA TRP A 9 6.78 -0.31 -7.92
C TRP A 9 7.88 -1.33 -8.10
N HIS A 10 7.81 -2.46 -7.39
CA HIS A 10 8.75 -3.56 -7.43
C HIS A 10 10.22 -3.11 -7.39
N LEU A 11 10.55 -2.16 -6.51
CA LEU A 11 11.90 -1.62 -6.38
C LEU A 11 12.92 -2.75 -6.16
N GLY A 12 14.02 -2.69 -6.93
CA GLY A 12 15.06 -3.71 -6.93
C GLY A 12 14.80 -4.91 -7.85
N ARG A 13 13.77 -4.82 -8.73
CA ARG A 13 13.50 -5.82 -9.77
C ARG A 13 14.61 -5.84 -10.81
N SER A 14 14.84 -7.04 -11.36
CA SER A 14 15.73 -7.24 -12.50
C SER A 14 14.98 -7.90 -13.66
N PHE A 15 15.26 -7.45 -14.87
CA PHE A 15 14.76 -8.09 -16.09
C PHE A 15 15.91 -8.76 -16.85
N LYS A 16 15.83 -10.08 -17.07
CA LYS A 16 16.91 -10.87 -17.71
C LYS A 16 18.30 -10.60 -17.12
N ARG A 17 18.38 -10.49 -15.79
CA ARG A 17 19.58 -10.18 -15.00
C ARG A 17 20.11 -8.74 -15.13
N VAL A 18 19.37 -7.85 -15.78
CA VAL A 18 19.68 -6.42 -15.81
C VAL A 18 18.89 -5.76 -14.67
N PRO A 19 19.53 -5.12 -13.69
CA PRO A 19 18.84 -4.36 -12.65
C PRO A 19 18.03 -3.22 -13.27
N LEU A 20 16.83 -2.99 -12.77
CA LEU A 20 15.93 -1.91 -13.24
C LEU A 20 15.87 -0.73 -12.28
N LEU A 21 16.70 -0.70 -11.25
CA LEU A 21 16.57 0.29 -10.18
C LEU A 21 16.75 1.73 -10.68
N GLU A 22 17.60 1.96 -11.67
CA GLU A 22 17.80 3.30 -12.24
C GLU A 22 16.52 3.80 -12.94
N GLU A 23 15.86 2.93 -13.71
CA GLU A 23 14.58 3.24 -14.35
C GLU A 23 13.46 3.43 -13.32
N GLN A 24 13.49 2.65 -12.25
CA GLN A 24 12.54 2.77 -11.15
C GLN A 24 12.73 4.08 -10.37
N CYS A 25 13.97 4.52 -10.16
CA CYS A 25 14.24 5.84 -9.60
C CYS A 25 13.73 6.97 -10.51
N ARG A 26 13.92 6.87 -11.83
CA ARG A 26 13.35 7.86 -12.77
C ARG A 26 11.82 7.88 -12.73
N PHE A 27 11.19 6.74 -12.50
CA PHE A 27 9.74 6.67 -12.30
C PHE A 27 9.33 7.37 -10.99
N THR A 28 10.04 7.15 -9.89
CA THR A 28 9.74 7.85 -8.61
C THR A 28 9.95 9.35 -8.73
N ASP A 29 10.98 9.81 -9.46
CA ASP A 29 11.19 11.23 -9.78
C ASP A 29 9.98 11.81 -10.53
N GLN A 30 9.41 11.08 -11.51
CA GLN A 30 8.20 11.52 -12.22
C GLN A 30 6.98 11.62 -11.28
N VAL A 31 6.85 10.72 -10.30
CA VAL A 31 5.79 10.82 -9.28
C VAL A 31 5.95 12.11 -8.48
N VAL A 32 7.17 12.45 -8.06
CA VAL A 32 7.48 13.69 -7.35
C VAL A 32 7.17 14.93 -8.20
N ASP A 33 7.57 14.92 -9.47
CA ASP A 33 7.28 15.99 -10.41
C ASP A 33 5.76 16.21 -10.59
N LEU A 34 4.98 15.13 -10.65
CA LEU A 34 3.52 15.20 -10.70
C LEU A 34 2.92 15.80 -9.43
N VAL A 35 3.47 15.47 -8.25
CA VAL A 35 3.03 16.08 -6.99
C VAL A 35 3.12 17.60 -7.07
N GLY A 36 4.26 18.13 -7.48
CA GLY A 36 4.46 19.57 -7.58
C GLY A 36 3.66 20.24 -8.70
N SER A 37 3.67 19.65 -9.90
CA SER A 37 3.04 20.27 -11.09
C SER A 37 1.51 20.22 -11.07
N GLU A 38 0.93 19.16 -10.50
CA GLU A 38 -0.51 18.93 -10.48
C GLU A 38 -1.15 19.32 -9.14
N GLY A 39 -0.37 19.73 -8.14
CA GLY A 39 -0.87 20.05 -6.80
C GLY A 39 -1.56 18.85 -6.15
N ILE A 40 -0.85 17.73 -6.07
CA ILE A 40 -1.35 16.50 -5.44
C ILE A 40 -1.24 16.67 -3.92
N ASP A 41 -2.33 16.40 -3.21
CA ASP A 41 -2.38 16.49 -1.75
C ASP A 41 -2.05 15.15 -1.07
N LEU A 42 -2.35 14.02 -1.74
CA LEU A 42 -2.13 12.67 -1.22
C LEU A 42 -1.59 11.74 -2.29
N VAL A 43 -0.48 11.07 -2.02
CA VAL A 43 0.02 9.94 -2.82
C VAL A 43 -0.32 8.64 -2.11
N VAL A 44 -0.99 7.73 -2.82
CA VAL A 44 -1.31 6.38 -2.35
C VAL A 44 -0.45 5.38 -3.10
N VAL A 45 0.37 4.60 -2.37
CA VAL A 45 1.15 3.49 -2.91
C VAL A 45 0.52 2.18 -2.44
N ALA A 46 -0.28 1.56 -3.30
CA ALA A 46 -1.17 0.47 -2.95
C ALA A 46 -0.51 -0.92 -3.05
N GLY A 47 0.66 -1.10 -2.46
CA GLY A 47 1.33 -2.39 -2.32
C GLY A 47 2.39 -2.68 -3.39
N ASP A 48 3.11 -3.79 -3.17
CA ASP A 48 4.22 -4.27 -3.97
C ASP A 48 5.28 -3.19 -4.22
N VAL A 49 5.70 -2.58 -3.10
CA VAL A 49 6.77 -1.57 -3.09
C VAL A 49 8.08 -2.18 -3.52
N PHE A 50 8.40 -3.38 -3.01
CA PHE A 50 9.62 -4.11 -3.34
C PHE A 50 9.33 -5.35 -4.19
N ASP A 51 10.29 -5.75 -5.03
CA ASP A 51 10.17 -6.96 -5.84
C ASP A 51 10.22 -8.26 -5.01
N ARG A 52 10.71 -8.19 -3.78
CA ARG A 52 10.87 -9.35 -2.89
C ARG A 52 10.89 -8.95 -1.42
N ALA A 53 10.54 -9.90 -0.55
CA ALA A 53 10.49 -9.74 0.90
C ALA A 53 11.83 -9.31 1.54
N LEU A 54 12.97 -9.57 0.90
CA LEU A 54 14.31 -9.11 1.28
C LEU A 54 14.88 -8.27 0.14
N PRO A 55 14.50 -6.97 0.07
CA PRO A 55 14.99 -6.08 -0.98
C PRO A 55 16.48 -5.77 -0.79
N PRO A 56 17.22 -5.43 -1.86
CA PRO A 56 18.55 -4.88 -1.75
C PRO A 56 18.52 -3.52 -1.06
N VAL A 57 19.64 -3.14 -0.42
CA VAL A 57 19.73 -1.90 0.36
C VAL A 57 19.41 -0.68 -0.50
N GLU A 58 19.89 -0.66 -1.71
CA GLU A 58 19.69 0.42 -2.68
C GLU A 58 18.20 0.63 -3.02
N ALA A 59 17.40 -0.44 -3.05
CA ALA A 59 15.95 -0.35 -3.25
C ALA A 59 15.25 0.24 -2.01
N VAL A 60 15.73 -0.08 -0.82
CA VAL A 60 15.22 0.50 0.44
C VAL A 60 15.55 1.99 0.51
N GLU A 61 16.77 2.38 0.12
CA GLU A 61 17.18 3.79 0.04
C GLU A 61 16.33 4.56 -0.98
N ALA A 62 16.06 3.97 -2.15
CA ALA A 62 15.20 4.56 -3.16
C ALA A 62 13.77 4.78 -2.65
N TRP A 63 13.20 3.81 -1.90
CA TRP A 63 11.89 3.95 -1.28
C TRP A 63 11.84 5.12 -0.30
N TYR A 64 12.78 5.19 0.64
CA TYR A 64 12.80 6.28 1.62
C TYR A 64 13.08 7.64 0.98
N GLY A 65 13.96 7.68 -0.02
CA GLY A 65 14.21 8.90 -0.78
C GLY A 65 12.96 9.40 -1.52
N ALA A 66 12.17 8.50 -2.11
CA ALA A 66 10.91 8.85 -2.75
C ALA A 66 9.88 9.40 -1.74
N LEU A 67 9.73 8.75 -0.57
CA LEU A 67 8.83 9.24 0.49
C LEU A 67 9.22 10.66 0.94
N GLU A 68 10.51 10.89 1.17
CA GLU A 68 11.02 12.21 1.57
C GLU A 68 10.72 13.27 0.52
N GLN A 69 11.02 13.01 -0.75
CA GLN A 69 10.81 13.94 -1.84
C GLN A 69 9.32 14.25 -2.07
N ILE A 70 8.43 13.24 -1.97
CA ILE A 70 6.97 13.44 -2.08
C ILE A 70 6.47 14.38 -0.98
N VAL A 71 6.93 14.16 0.26
CA VAL A 71 6.53 15.01 1.39
C VAL A 71 7.11 16.42 1.24
N ASP A 72 8.35 16.56 0.80
CA ASP A 72 8.98 17.86 0.55
C ASP A 72 8.32 18.61 -0.61
N ALA A 73 7.73 17.91 -1.58
CA ALA A 73 6.90 18.49 -2.64
C ALA A 73 5.49 18.91 -2.16
N GLY A 74 5.11 18.60 -0.91
CA GLY A 74 3.89 19.07 -0.26
C GLY A 74 2.76 18.06 -0.13
N ALA A 75 2.92 16.81 -0.59
CA ALA A 75 1.87 15.78 -0.45
C ALA A 75 2.05 14.94 0.82
N GLN A 76 0.93 14.45 1.36
CA GLN A 76 0.94 13.34 2.31
C GLN A 76 1.08 12.01 1.57
N VAL A 77 1.51 10.94 2.27
CA VAL A 77 1.72 9.60 1.67
C VAL A 77 1.04 8.54 2.50
N VAL A 78 0.31 7.65 1.83
CA VAL A 78 -0.17 6.39 2.39
C VAL A 78 0.41 5.24 1.58
N GLY A 79 1.28 4.44 2.19
CA GLY A 79 1.82 3.22 1.60
C GLY A 79 1.33 1.97 2.34
N ILE A 80 1.02 0.92 1.60
CA ILE A 80 0.68 -0.39 2.17
C ILE A 80 1.61 -1.48 1.63
N ALA A 81 1.75 -2.58 2.37
CA ALA A 81 2.45 -3.76 1.87
C ALA A 81 1.59 -4.53 0.87
N GLY A 82 2.20 -5.00 -0.21
CA GLY A 82 1.63 -5.96 -1.14
C GLY A 82 2.04 -7.40 -0.84
N ASN A 83 1.81 -8.31 -1.79
CA ASN A 83 2.12 -9.74 -1.60
C ASN A 83 3.62 -10.07 -1.82
N HIS A 84 4.37 -9.20 -2.47
CA HIS A 84 5.83 -9.32 -2.59
C HIS A 84 6.57 -8.75 -1.37
N ASP A 85 5.93 -7.84 -0.64
CA ASP A 85 6.51 -7.19 0.53
C ASP A 85 6.45 -8.09 1.77
N GLN A 86 7.39 -7.93 2.67
CA GLN A 86 7.25 -8.43 4.03
C GLN A 86 6.68 -7.31 4.91
N GLY A 87 5.39 -7.40 5.25
CA GLY A 87 4.65 -6.34 5.92
C GLY A 87 5.34 -5.79 7.17
N GLU A 88 5.86 -6.66 8.02
CA GLU A 88 6.57 -6.28 9.24
C GLU A 88 7.88 -5.52 8.99
N ARG A 89 8.43 -5.60 7.77
CA ARG A 89 9.66 -4.88 7.38
C ARG A 89 9.39 -3.54 6.75
N ILE A 90 8.28 -3.42 6.01
CA ILE A 90 7.92 -2.16 5.37
C ILE A 90 7.29 -1.20 6.37
N GLU A 91 6.60 -1.71 7.40
CA GLU A 91 5.95 -0.88 8.41
C GLU A 91 6.98 -0.18 9.30
N ILE A 92 6.87 1.14 9.35
CA ILE A 92 7.66 1.97 10.25
C ILE A 92 6.74 2.47 11.36
N PRO A 93 7.14 2.34 12.64
CA PRO A 93 6.35 2.89 13.73
C PRO A 93 6.02 4.37 13.50
N PRO A 94 4.75 4.80 13.64
CA PRO A 94 4.33 6.16 13.34
C PRO A 94 5.17 7.26 14.01
N ARG A 95 5.67 6.99 15.23
CA ARG A 95 6.54 7.93 15.97
C ARG A 95 7.90 8.20 15.31
N LEU A 96 8.30 7.39 14.34
CA LEU A 96 9.56 7.52 13.59
C LEU A 96 9.34 8.11 12.19
N LEU A 97 8.09 8.24 11.76
CA LEU A 97 7.74 8.83 10.48
C LEU A 97 7.60 10.34 10.58
N ARG A 98 7.83 11.03 9.48
CA ARG A 98 7.45 12.44 9.33
C ARG A 98 5.92 12.56 9.36
N GLU A 99 5.43 13.72 9.79
CA GLU A 99 4.02 14.06 9.68
C GLU A 99 3.56 13.92 8.22
N GLY A 100 2.36 13.38 8.01
CA GLY A 100 1.83 13.13 6.67
C GLY A 100 2.27 11.81 6.02
N VAL A 101 3.10 11.00 6.68
CA VAL A 101 3.51 9.67 6.17
C VAL A 101 2.85 8.56 6.97
N VAL A 102 2.12 7.68 6.30
CA VAL A 102 1.48 6.49 6.87
C VAL A 102 1.94 5.27 6.07
N ILE A 103 2.69 4.37 6.70
CA ILE A 103 3.10 3.10 6.09
C ILE A 103 2.51 1.96 6.90
N ARG A 104 1.72 1.11 6.23
CA ARG A 104 1.02 0.00 6.86
C ARG A 104 1.45 -1.33 6.26
N GLY A 105 2.04 -2.17 7.08
CA GLY A 105 2.39 -3.55 6.74
C GLY A 105 1.77 -4.58 7.69
N SER A 106 1.37 -4.13 8.89
CA SER A 106 0.69 -4.95 9.89
C SER A 106 -0.72 -5.34 9.45
N ARG A 107 -1.08 -6.58 9.74
CA ARG A 107 -2.43 -7.13 9.49
C ARG A 107 -3.47 -6.66 10.50
N GLU A 108 -3.06 -5.90 11.51
CA GLU A 108 -3.98 -5.38 12.52
C GLU A 108 -4.89 -4.33 11.90
N PRO A 109 -6.22 -4.48 12.02
CA PRO A 109 -7.16 -3.49 11.53
C PRO A 109 -7.00 -2.14 12.21
N GLY A 110 -7.09 -1.08 11.41
CA GLY A 110 -7.04 0.27 11.92
C GLY A 110 -7.20 1.28 10.80
N ALA A 111 -7.78 2.43 11.12
CA ALA A 111 -7.90 3.56 10.22
C ALA A 111 -7.14 4.76 10.77
N VAL A 112 -6.71 5.65 9.88
CA VAL A 112 -5.95 6.86 10.22
C VAL A 112 -6.68 8.07 9.66
N MET A 113 -6.81 9.11 10.47
CA MET A 113 -7.35 10.39 10.02
C MET A 113 -6.21 11.25 9.48
N LEU A 114 -6.36 11.72 8.25
CA LEU A 114 -5.46 12.68 7.61
C LEU A 114 -6.20 14.02 7.47
N GLU A 115 -5.49 15.11 7.76
CA GLU A 115 -6.05 16.45 7.67
C GLU A 115 -5.60 17.11 6.35
N PHE A 116 -6.55 17.76 5.66
CA PHE A 116 -6.33 18.52 4.44
C PHE A 116 -7.05 19.88 4.52
N ASP A 117 -6.67 20.84 3.70
CA ASP A 117 -7.26 22.18 3.68
C ASP A 117 -8.78 22.16 3.46
N ASP A 118 -9.28 21.19 2.69
CA ASP A 118 -10.71 21.02 2.42
C ASP A 118 -11.42 20.07 3.40
N GLY A 119 -10.75 19.67 4.49
CA GLY A 119 -11.26 18.87 5.61
C GLY A 119 -10.67 17.46 5.71
N PRO A 120 -10.99 16.73 6.77
CA PRO A 120 -10.38 15.45 7.10
C PRO A 120 -10.78 14.33 6.13
N LEU A 121 -9.86 13.36 5.97
CA LEU A 121 -10.07 12.10 5.26
C LEU A 121 -9.70 10.93 6.18
N LEU A 122 -10.65 10.04 6.43
CA LEU A 122 -10.35 8.75 7.07
C LEU A 122 -9.79 7.78 6.04
N VAL A 123 -8.59 7.28 6.26
CA VAL A 123 -7.97 6.26 5.41
C VAL A 123 -7.92 4.93 6.16
N ALA A 124 -8.43 3.87 5.54
CA ALA A 124 -8.34 2.48 5.99
C ALA A 124 -7.32 1.74 5.11
N PRO A 125 -6.04 1.70 5.51
CA PRO A 125 -4.96 1.08 4.73
C PRO A 125 -4.88 -0.41 5.05
N ILE A 126 -5.32 -1.25 4.10
CA ILE A 126 -5.36 -2.72 4.20
C ILE A 126 -4.18 -3.31 3.43
N PRO A 127 -3.10 -3.78 4.09
CA PRO A 127 -2.02 -4.46 3.40
C PRO A 127 -2.52 -5.78 2.81
N PHE A 128 -1.70 -6.43 2.00
CA PHE A 128 -1.99 -7.78 1.54
C PHE A 128 -2.22 -8.73 2.73
N LEU A 129 -3.36 -9.40 2.73
CA LEU A 129 -3.77 -10.34 3.77
C LEU A 129 -3.60 -11.78 3.28
N ASP A 130 -2.48 -12.41 3.61
CA ASP A 130 -2.32 -13.86 3.44
C ASP A 130 -3.33 -14.58 4.36
N PRO A 131 -4.24 -15.42 3.83
CA PRO A 131 -5.29 -16.05 4.63
C PRO A 131 -4.75 -16.92 5.77
N PHE A 132 -3.62 -17.58 5.60
CA PHE A 132 -3.01 -18.39 6.64
C PHE A 132 -2.49 -17.53 7.80
N LEU A 133 -1.83 -16.43 7.50
CA LEU A 133 -1.26 -15.52 8.48
C LEU A 133 -2.31 -14.61 9.11
N ALA A 134 -3.36 -14.28 8.37
CA ALA A 134 -4.46 -13.40 8.80
C ALA A 134 -5.71 -14.14 9.27
N ARG A 135 -5.62 -15.45 9.53
CA ARG A 135 -6.77 -16.30 9.91
C ARG A 135 -7.57 -15.78 11.10
N GLY A 136 -6.93 -15.07 12.03
CA GLY A 136 -7.60 -14.45 13.19
C GLY A 136 -8.58 -13.32 12.83
N LEU A 137 -8.59 -12.87 11.58
CA LEU A 137 -9.56 -11.91 11.05
C LEU A 137 -10.83 -12.58 10.52
N SER A 138 -10.78 -13.87 10.20
CA SER A 138 -11.94 -14.63 9.70
C SER A 138 -12.82 -15.06 10.86
N ASP A 139 -14.11 -14.71 10.81
CA ASP A 139 -15.10 -15.04 11.84
C ASP A 139 -15.83 -16.38 11.54
N GLY A 140 -15.46 -17.08 10.46
CA GLY A 140 -16.11 -18.32 10.01
C GLY A 140 -15.46 -19.61 10.55
N GLU A 141 -16.28 -20.67 10.70
CA GLU A 141 -15.77 -22.03 10.89
C GLU A 141 -15.22 -22.55 9.54
N GLY A 142 -13.94 -22.92 9.50
CA GLY A 142 -13.30 -23.48 8.31
C GLY A 142 -11.96 -22.82 7.98
N ALA A 143 -11.44 -23.11 6.78
CA ALA A 143 -10.21 -22.52 6.30
C ALA A 143 -10.43 -21.02 5.96
N ALA A 144 -9.54 -20.17 6.42
CA ALA A 144 -9.57 -18.75 6.06
C ALA A 144 -9.31 -18.59 4.56
N THR A 145 -10.06 -17.70 3.93
CA THR A 145 -9.92 -17.32 2.51
C THR A 145 -9.56 -15.84 2.39
N HIS A 146 -9.04 -15.40 1.25
CA HIS A 146 -8.82 -13.97 1.00
C HIS A 146 -10.08 -13.14 1.25
N GLN A 147 -11.24 -13.63 0.81
CA GLN A 147 -12.52 -12.97 1.02
C GLN A 147 -12.87 -12.85 2.50
N SER A 148 -12.73 -13.94 3.28
CA SER A 148 -13.13 -13.94 4.70
C SER A 148 -12.21 -13.05 5.56
N VAL A 149 -10.90 -13.06 5.31
CA VAL A 149 -9.96 -12.21 6.07
C VAL A 149 -10.13 -10.73 5.74
N LEU A 150 -10.38 -10.40 4.46
CA LEU A 150 -10.65 -9.03 4.03
C LEU A 150 -11.96 -8.52 4.62
N ALA A 151 -13.02 -9.33 4.55
CA ALA A 151 -14.32 -8.98 5.15
C ALA A 151 -14.21 -8.75 6.66
N GLY A 152 -13.50 -9.63 7.36
CA GLY A 152 -13.28 -9.50 8.78
C GLY A 152 -12.41 -8.28 9.16
N TRP A 153 -11.43 -7.91 8.31
CA TRP A 153 -10.68 -6.68 8.48
C TRP A 153 -11.58 -5.44 8.35
N LEU A 154 -12.36 -5.39 7.27
CA LEU A 154 -13.29 -4.28 6.99
C LEU A 154 -14.33 -4.12 8.10
N ALA A 155 -14.90 -5.22 8.58
CA ALA A 155 -15.90 -5.17 9.66
C ALA A 155 -15.37 -4.49 10.94
N ARG A 156 -14.06 -4.58 11.21
CA ARG A 156 -13.46 -3.97 12.41
C ARG A 156 -13.30 -2.45 12.31
N VAL A 157 -13.21 -1.89 11.12
CA VAL A 157 -13.10 -0.44 10.88
C VAL A 157 -14.41 0.18 10.39
N GLN A 158 -15.44 -0.63 10.13
CA GLN A 158 -16.70 -0.18 9.54
C GLN A 158 -17.34 0.99 10.30
N LYS A 159 -17.31 0.95 11.64
CA LYS A 159 -17.90 2.01 12.46
C LYS A 159 -17.18 3.36 12.31
N ASP A 160 -15.88 3.32 12.09
CA ASP A 160 -15.09 4.55 11.91
C ASP A 160 -15.35 5.10 10.50
N VAL A 161 -15.42 4.22 9.50
CA VAL A 161 -15.79 4.56 8.13
C VAL A 161 -17.18 5.20 8.07
N ASP A 162 -18.18 4.59 8.72
CA ASP A 162 -19.57 5.09 8.72
C ASP A 162 -19.75 6.46 9.42
N ARG A 163 -18.86 6.78 10.36
CA ARG A 163 -18.87 8.06 11.09
C ARG A 163 -18.10 9.16 10.39
N SER A 164 -17.26 8.81 9.45
CA SER A 164 -16.43 9.79 8.75
C SER A 164 -17.19 10.39 7.56
N PRO A 165 -17.18 11.71 7.38
CA PRO A 165 -17.80 12.36 6.22
C PRO A 165 -17.13 12.00 4.90
N ARG A 166 -15.84 11.67 4.94
CA ARG A 166 -15.03 11.20 3.80
C ARG A 166 -14.15 10.06 4.23
N SER A 167 -14.15 8.97 3.47
CA SER A 167 -13.28 7.82 3.74
C SER A 167 -12.70 7.25 2.45
N LEU A 168 -11.51 6.69 2.56
CA LEU A 168 -10.80 5.99 1.50
C LEU A 168 -10.34 4.64 2.03
N VAL A 169 -10.68 3.57 1.33
CA VAL A 169 -10.13 2.24 1.57
C VAL A 169 -9.04 1.98 0.54
N VAL A 170 -7.85 1.66 0.99
CA VAL A 170 -6.71 1.27 0.16
C VAL A 170 -6.42 -0.19 0.42
N SER A 171 -6.35 -1.02 -0.61
CA SER A 171 -6.06 -2.45 -0.43
C SER A 171 -5.22 -2.99 -1.58
N HIS A 172 -4.33 -3.94 -1.24
CA HIS A 172 -3.65 -4.80 -2.22
C HIS A 172 -4.24 -6.19 -2.09
N ALA A 173 -5.12 -6.56 -3.03
CA ALA A 173 -5.91 -7.78 -2.93
C ALA A 173 -6.27 -8.35 -4.31
N PHE A 174 -6.48 -9.67 -4.37
CA PHE A 174 -7.01 -10.31 -5.55
C PHE A 174 -8.51 -9.99 -5.73
N VAL A 175 -8.88 -9.48 -6.90
CA VAL A 175 -10.25 -9.10 -7.21
C VAL A 175 -10.80 -9.96 -8.35
N ARG A 176 -11.88 -10.71 -8.08
CA ARG A 176 -12.53 -11.53 -9.10
C ARG A 176 -13.16 -10.64 -10.18
N GLY A 177 -12.94 -10.99 -11.44
CA GLY A 177 -13.47 -10.24 -12.59
C GLY A 177 -12.59 -9.10 -13.07
N GLY A 178 -11.40 -8.91 -12.48
CA GLY A 178 -10.34 -8.07 -13.05
C GLY A 178 -9.78 -8.68 -14.34
N LEU A 179 -9.18 -7.84 -15.19
CA LEU A 179 -8.39 -8.31 -16.33
C LEU A 179 -7.00 -8.71 -15.82
N GLU A 180 -6.59 -9.93 -16.13
CA GLU A 180 -5.23 -10.39 -15.80
C GLU A 180 -4.22 -9.64 -16.67
N SER A 181 -3.12 -9.18 -16.08
CA SER A 181 -1.98 -8.67 -16.83
C SER A 181 -1.00 -9.80 -17.15
N GLU A 182 -0.23 -9.69 -18.23
CA GLU A 182 0.77 -10.68 -18.63
C GLU A 182 1.91 -10.84 -17.60
N SER A 183 2.06 -9.87 -16.69
CA SER A 183 3.08 -9.85 -15.63
C SER A 183 2.61 -10.46 -14.30
N GLU A 184 1.31 -10.68 -14.12
CA GLU A 184 0.75 -11.30 -12.93
C GLU A 184 0.82 -12.82 -13.02
N ARG A 185 1.12 -13.46 -11.89
CA ARG A 185 1.00 -14.91 -11.79
C ARG A 185 -0.48 -15.25 -11.83
N SER A 186 -0.85 -16.21 -12.71
CA SER A 186 -2.20 -16.76 -12.73
C SER A 186 -2.60 -17.15 -11.31
N LEU A 187 -3.73 -16.63 -10.86
CA LEU A 187 -4.34 -17.01 -9.60
C LEU A 187 -4.67 -18.51 -9.65
N LEU A 188 -3.78 -19.36 -9.17
CA LEU A 188 -4.16 -20.68 -8.75
C LEU A 188 -5.20 -20.49 -7.64
N GLN A 189 -6.45 -20.90 -7.90
CA GLN A 189 -7.50 -20.93 -6.88
C GLN A 189 -7.04 -21.85 -5.73
N VAL A 190 -6.32 -21.27 -4.78
CA VAL A 190 -6.03 -21.92 -3.51
C VAL A 190 -7.10 -21.48 -2.54
N GLY A 191 -8.10 -22.32 -2.35
CA GLY A 191 -9.18 -22.13 -1.39
C GLY A 191 -10.24 -21.12 -1.83
N GLY A 192 -11.07 -21.53 -2.77
CA GLY A 192 -12.37 -20.92 -3.07
C GLY A 192 -13.48 -21.69 -2.41
#